data_d5b0562affef6ae3b900329a3386cc12
#
_entry.id   d5b0562affef6ae3b900329a3386cc12
#
_cell.length_a   1.000
_cell.length_b   1.000
_cell.length_c   1.000
_cell.angle_alpha   90.00
_cell.angle_beta   90.00
_cell.angle_gamma   90.00
#
_symmetry.space_group_name_H-M   'P 1'
#
loop_
_entity.id
_entity.type
_entity.pdbx_description
1 polymer ?
#
loop_
_entity_poly.entity_id
_entity_poly.type
_entity_poly.pdbx_seq_one_letter_code
_entity_poly.pdbx_strand_id
1 'polypeptide(L)'
;MISTLQVRNFGPITAAEVVFDKFTVLIGQQGTGKSTMAKLYALFTWMEKSLARRLVTVKYLTQYNRFVKRYCAYHRLEDYFKEDSYLYFEGRHYNFCFNEGNFMVETKGGENGIFQLAKVMYVPAERYVVGAMENLKQTKDVSPALQTFLMEYDAARKALKGEGYDLPFNNARFEYDVLNDIGWIRGHDYKVRLTAASSGFQSALPMILVSAYLSRFVRAKNQEGQLSSSEISQIQKEIDRIMNEESLTEDVKMAMAKNISSRFMYAHFVN
;
A
#
# COMPACT_ATOMS: atom_id res chain seq x y z
N MET A 1 -0.04 -17.77 -6.39
CA MET A 1 1.18 -17.21 -7.02
C MET A 1 2.24 -17.25 -5.94
N ILE A 2 3.28 -18.05 -6.16
CA ILE A 2 4.30 -18.31 -5.14
C ILE A 2 5.45 -17.33 -5.34
N SER A 3 5.91 -16.71 -4.26
CA SER A 3 7.10 -15.87 -4.22
C SER A 3 7.87 -16.15 -2.93
N THR A 4 9.18 -15.95 -2.95
CA THR A 4 10.04 -16.25 -1.82
C THR A 4 10.73 -14.98 -1.35
N LEU A 5 10.77 -14.76 -0.04
CA LEU A 5 11.50 -13.67 0.58
C LEU A 5 12.51 -14.22 1.60
N GLN A 6 13.78 -13.97 1.34
CA GLN A 6 14.89 -14.27 2.25
C GLN A 6 15.38 -12.97 2.87
N VAL A 7 15.58 -13.00 4.18
CA VAL A 7 16.05 -11.85 4.96
C VAL A 7 17.12 -12.32 5.94
N ARG A 8 18.27 -11.62 5.97
CA ARG A 8 19.34 -11.87 6.95
C ARG A 8 19.82 -10.54 7.53
N ASN A 9 20.05 -10.54 8.83
CA ASN A 9 20.62 -9.40 9.60
C ASN A 9 19.91 -8.07 9.32
N PHE A 10 18.56 -8.07 9.37
CA PHE A 10 17.74 -6.90 9.08
C PHE A 10 16.78 -6.61 10.24
N GLY A 11 16.96 -5.51 10.93
CA GLY A 11 16.23 -5.17 12.14
C GLY A 11 16.28 -6.30 13.17
N PRO A 12 15.12 -6.82 13.62
CA PRO A 12 15.07 -7.94 14.58
C PRO A 12 15.30 -9.31 13.95
N ILE A 13 15.41 -9.41 12.63
CA ILE A 13 15.53 -10.69 11.93
C ILE A 13 17.00 -11.04 11.76
N THR A 14 17.44 -12.14 12.38
CA THR A 14 18.77 -12.71 12.15
C THR A 14 18.81 -13.47 10.83
N ALA A 15 17.89 -14.41 10.61
CA ALA A 15 17.72 -15.10 9.35
C ALA A 15 16.28 -15.62 9.25
N ALA A 16 15.65 -15.40 8.11
CA ALA A 16 14.32 -15.93 7.80
C ALA A 16 14.16 -16.14 6.31
N GLU A 17 13.48 -17.21 5.95
CA GLU A 17 13.01 -17.45 4.59
C GLU A 17 11.52 -17.79 4.65
N VAL A 18 10.71 -17.11 3.85
CA VAL A 18 9.26 -17.31 3.80
C VAL A 18 8.82 -17.45 2.35
N VAL A 19 8.11 -18.53 2.08
CA VAL A 19 7.40 -18.74 0.83
C VAL A 19 5.99 -18.19 0.99
N PHE A 20 5.65 -17.19 0.18
CA PHE A 20 4.34 -16.58 0.16
C PHE A 20 3.47 -17.24 -0.91
N ASP A 21 2.30 -17.70 -0.50
CA ASP A 21 1.28 -18.25 -1.37
C ASP A 21 -0.04 -17.48 -1.18
N LYS A 22 -1.14 -18.01 -1.69
CA LYS A 22 -2.47 -17.41 -1.65
C LYS A 22 -2.88 -16.95 -0.24
N PHE A 23 -2.54 -17.74 0.77
CA PHE A 23 -2.67 -17.41 2.19
C PHE A 23 -1.37 -17.76 2.89
N THR A 24 -0.81 -16.79 3.60
CA THR A 24 0.40 -16.98 4.41
C THR A 24 0.14 -16.40 5.79
N VAL A 25 0.34 -17.20 6.83
CA VAL A 25 0.16 -16.79 8.22
C VAL A 25 1.50 -16.84 8.93
N LEU A 26 1.93 -15.70 9.47
CA LEU A 26 3.17 -15.56 10.25
C LEU A 26 2.83 -15.59 11.74
N ILE A 27 3.31 -16.60 12.45
CA ILE A 27 3.14 -16.75 13.89
C ILE A 27 4.49 -16.66 14.62
N GLY A 28 4.49 -16.26 15.87
CA GLY A 28 5.70 -16.13 16.68
C GLY A 28 5.56 -15.04 17.74
N GLN A 29 6.56 -14.92 18.61
CA GLN A 29 6.59 -13.95 19.70
C GLN A 29 6.55 -12.49 19.17
N GLN A 30 6.14 -11.58 20.04
CA GLN A 30 6.17 -10.15 19.72
C GLN A 30 7.63 -9.69 19.48
N GLY A 31 7.84 -8.77 18.54
CA GLY A 31 9.16 -8.22 18.24
C GLY A 31 10.05 -9.08 17.31
N THR A 32 9.63 -10.29 16.90
CA THR A 32 10.44 -11.21 16.08
C THR A 32 10.50 -10.89 14.57
N GLY A 33 9.96 -9.76 14.14
CA GLY A 33 10.05 -9.34 12.73
C GLY A 33 8.89 -9.76 11.82
N LYS A 34 7.78 -10.32 12.33
CA LYS A 34 6.61 -10.71 11.52
C LYS A 34 6.08 -9.55 10.67
N SER A 35 5.89 -8.37 11.27
CA SER A 35 5.45 -7.17 10.55
C SER A 35 6.50 -6.66 9.57
N THR A 36 7.78 -6.85 9.87
CA THR A 36 8.90 -6.52 8.98
C THR A 36 8.84 -7.38 7.72
N MET A 37 8.61 -8.70 7.85
CA MET A 37 8.42 -9.59 6.70
C MET A 37 7.22 -9.18 5.85
N ALA A 38 6.08 -8.86 6.48
CA ALA A 38 4.89 -8.39 5.76
C ALA A 38 5.12 -7.06 5.03
N LYS A 39 5.84 -6.11 5.64
CA LYS A 39 6.21 -4.82 5.03
C LYS A 39 7.14 -5.01 3.83
N LEU A 40 8.18 -5.83 3.96
CA LEU A 40 9.10 -6.15 2.87
C LEU A 40 8.38 -6.85 1.72
N TYR A 41 7.51 -7.82 2.02
CA TYR A 41 6.71 -8.51 1.02
C TYR A 41 5.81 -7.52 0.25
N ALA A 42 5.09 -6.66 0.95
CA ALA A 42 4.25 -5.63 0.33
C ALA A 42 5.09 -4.68 -0.54
N LEU A 43 6.26 -4.27 -0.07
CA LEU A 43 7.18 -3.39 -0.77
C LEU A 43 7.67 -4.02 -2.08
N PHE A 44 8.22 -5.23 -2.03
CA PHE A 44 8.74 -5.90 -3.23
C PHE A 44 7.64 -6.23 -4.24
N THR A 45 6.47 -6.68 -3.77
CA THR A 45 5.31 -6.92 -4.63
C THR A 45 4.84 -5.62 -5.31
N TRP A 46 4.87 -4.49 -4.59
CA TRP A 46 4.56 -3.19 -5.17
C TRP A 46 5.61 -2.76 -6.21
N MET A 47 6.91 -2.99 -5.93
CA MET A 47 8.00 -2.69 -6.88
C MET A 47 7.86 -3.52 -8.14
N GLU A 48 7.61 -4.82 -8.02
CA GLU A 48 7.38 -5.72 -9.15
C GLU A 48 6.23 -5.23 -10.03
N LYS A 49 5.09 -4.91 -9.40
CA LYS A 49 3.92 -4.33 -10.09
C LYS A 49 4.27 -3.02 -10.79
N SER A 50 5.02 -2.15 -10.14
CA SER A 50 5.38 -0.84 -10.67
C SER A 50 6.33 -0.93 -11.86
N LEU A 51 7.28 -1.87 -11.84
CA LEU A 51 8.15 -2.19 -12.98
C LEU A 51 7.36 -2.80 -14.14
N ALA A 52 6.51 -3.78 -13.86
CA ALA A 52 5.69 -4.45 -14.87
C ALA A 52 4.75 -3.46 -15.59
N ARG A 53 4.22 -2.48 -14.86
CA ARG A 53 3.39 -1.39 -15.40
C ARG A 53 4.20 -0.22 -15.96
N ARG A 54 5.53 -0.29 -15.98
CA ARG A 54 6.44 0.77 -16.44
C ARG A 54 6.23 2.11 -15.71
N LEU A 55 5.67 2.10 -14.49
CA LEU A 55 5.52 3.28 -13.65
C LEU A 55 6.86 3.77 -13.12
N VAL A 56 7.80 2.84 -12.92
CA VAL A 56 9.17 3.10 -12.52
C VAL A 56 10.11 2.30 -13.41
N THR A 57 11.37 2.71 -13.48
CA THR A 57 12.44 1.98 -14.19
C THR A 57 13.38 1.32 -13.19
N VAL A 58 14.07 0.25 -13.59
CA VAL A 58 15.12 -0.39 -12.78
C VAL A 58 16.17 0.66 -12.37
N LYS A 59 16.64 1.46 -13.32
CA LYS A 59 17.59 2.55 -13.07
C LYS A 59 17.09 3.51 -11.98
N TYR A 60 15.80 3.87 -11.99
CA TYR A 60 15.24 4.76 -10.97
C TYR A 60 15.23 4.11 -9.58
N LEU A 61 14.93 2.81 -9.48
CA LEU A 61 14.90 2.10 -8.20
C LEU A 61 16.31 1.93 -7.59
N THR A 62 17.32 1.67 -8.42
CA THR A 62 18.67 1.31 -7.96
C THR A 62 19.58 2.51 -7.69
N GLN A 63 19.26 3.70 -8.23
CA GLN A 63 20.12 4.89 -8.08
C GLN A 63 19.83 5.68 -6.80
N TYR A 64 20.87 6.42 -6.33
CA TYR A 64 20.80 7.39 -5.22
C TYR A 64 20.29 6.80 -3.90
N ASN A 65 20.51 5.53 -3.68
CA ASN A 65 20.03 4.81 -2.48
C ASN A 65 18.52 4.99 -2.24
N ARG A 66 17.72 5.12 -3.31
CA ARG A 66 16.26 5.32 -3.21
C ARG A 66 15.56 4.13 -2.57
N PHE A 67 16.10 2.92 -2.77
CA PHE A 67 15.55 1.73 -2.11
C PHE A 67 15.45 1.94 -0.60
N VAL A 68 16.52 2.33 0.05
CA VAL A 68 16.54 2.58 1.50
C VAL A 68 15.79 3.87 1.85
N LYS A 69 16.24 5.01 1.28
CA LYS A 69 15.81 6.36 1.70
C LYS A 69 14.38 6.72 1.33
N ARG A 70 13.78 6.05 0.35
CA ARG A 70 12.41 6.35 -0.12
C ARG A 70 11.47 5.18 0.10
N TYR A 71 11.84 4.00 -0.37
CA TYR A 71 10.93 2.86 -0.40
C TYR A 71 10.88 2.11 0.94
N CYS A 72 12.02 1.86 1.56
CA CYS A 72 12.04 1.31 2.91
C CYS A 72 11.54 2.33 3.95
N ALA A 73 11.86 3.62 3.80
CA ALA A 73 11.37 4.69 4.64
C ALA A 73 9.84 4.84 4.62
N TYR A 74 9.17 4.52 3.50
CA TYR A 74 7.71 4.47 3.43
C TYR A 74 7.10 3.55 4.51
N HIS A 75 7.78 2.45 4.82
CA HIS A 75 7.40 1.49 5.84
C HIS A 75 8.12 1.69 7.17
N ARG A 76 8.93 2.76 7.33
CA ARG A 76 9.83 2.99 8.48
C ARG A 76 10.76 1.81 8.72
N LEU A 77 11.46 1.39 7.67
CA LEU A 77 12.44 0.30 7.68
C LEU A 77 13.86 0.79 7.35
N GLU A 78 14.07 2.08 7.14
CA GLU A 78 15.35 2.68 6.75
C GLU A 78 16.46 2.45 7.78
N ASP A 79 16.10 2.42 9.07
CA ASP A 79 17.05 2.22 10.18
C ASP A 79 17.27 0.73 10.52
N TYR A 80 16.69 -0.19 9.75
CA TYR A 80 16.80 -1.63 10.01
C TYR A 80 18.03 -2.25 9.36
N PHE A 81 18.68 -1.52 8.44
CA PHE A 81 19.85 -1.98 7.72
C PHE A 81 21.10 -2.04 8.63
N LYS A 82 21.84 -3.13 8.54
CA LYS A 82 23.16 -3.35 9.12
C LYS A 82 24.16 -3.52 8.00
N GLU A 83 25.46 -3.51 8.29
CA GLU A 83 26.52 -3.65 7.28
C GLU A 83 26.38 -4.93 6.44
N ASP A 84 25.97 -6.02 7.09
CA ASP A 84 25.80 -7.35 6.53
C ASP A 84 24.32 -7.72 6.25
N SER A 85 23.45 -6.72 6.13
CA SER A 85 22.06 -6.97 5.79
C SER A 85 21.91 -7.52 4.38
N TYR A 86 21.15 -8.61 4.29
CA TYR A 86 20.82 -9.26 3.03
C TYR A 86 19.31 -9.41 2.89
N LEU A 87 18.77 -8.95 1.77
CA LEU A 87 17.37 -9.13 1.37
C LEU A 87 17.34 -9.72 -0.03
N TYR A 88 16.60 -10.79 -0.22
CA TYR A 88 16.36 -11.37 -1.54
C TYR A 88 14.89 -11.70 -1.70
N PHE A 89 14.28 -11.14 -2.73
CA PHE A 89 12.91 -11.46 -3.10
C PHE A 89 12.87 -12.07 -4.48
N GLU A 90 12.35 -13.27 -4.55
CA GLU A 90 12.05 -13.94 -5.78
C GLU A 90 10.59 -13.72 -6.15
N GLY A 91 10.36 -12.78 -7.07
CA GLY A 91 9.05 -12.48 -7.62
C GLY A 91 8.74 -13.32 -8.86
N ARG A 92 7.65 -12.99 -9.52
CA ARG A 92 7.22 -13.68 -10.74
C ARG A 92 8.07 -13.29 -11.96
N HIS A 93 8.39 -12.00 -12.09
CA HIS A 93 9.06 -11.44 -13.28
C HIS A 93 10.35 -10.72 -12.95
N TYR A 94 10.55 -10.38 -11.69
CA TYR A 94 11.74 -9.71 -11.20
C TYR A 94 12.24 -10.38 -9.94
N ASN A 95 13.56 -10.49 -9.84
CA ASN A 95 14.24 -10.75 -8.59
C ASN A 95 14.81 -9.44 -8.05
N PHE A 96 14.71 -9.24 -6.76
CA PHE A 96 15.26 -8.09 -6.08
C PHE A 96 16.29 -8.58 -5.06
N CYS A 97 17.47 -7.99 -5.07
CA CYS A 97 18.53 -8.33 -4.13
C CYS A 97 19.11 -7.05 -3.52
N PHE A 98 19.19 -7.01 -2.20
CA PHE A 98 19.99 -6.04 -1.48
C PHE A 98 21.10 -6.78 -0.75
N ASN A 99 22.33 -6.45 -1.08
CA ASN A 99 23.53 -7.04 -0.47
C ASN A 99 24.65 -6.01 -0.42
N GLU A 100 25.39 -5.94 0.70
CA GLU A 100 26.54 -5.05 0.88
C GLU A 100 26.24 -3.59 0.47
N GLY A 101 25.09 -3.08 0.87
CA GLY A 101 24.66 -1.70 0.56
C GLY A 101 24.16 -1.49 -0.88
N ASN A 102 24.20 -2.50 -1.75
CA ASN A 102 23.82 -2.40 -3.15
C ASN A 102 22.43 -3.02 -3.38
N PHE A 103 21.56 -2.28 -4.04
CA PHE A 103 20.26 -2.78 -4.46
C PHE A 103 20.26 -3.10 -5.95
N MET A 104 19.96 -4.34 -6.28
CA MET A 104 19.96 -4.89 -7.64
C MET A 104 18.59 -5.43 -7.99
N VAL A 105 18.24 -5.31 -9.27
CA VAL A 105 16.99 -5.84 -9.83
C VAL A 105 17.33 -6.65 -11.09
N GLU A 106 16.93 -7.90 -11.10
CA GLU A 106 17.10 -8.80 -12.21
C GLU A 106 15.73 -9.11 -12.85
N THR A 107 15.66 -9.04 -14.15
CA THR A 107 14.45 -9.39 -14.91
C THR A 107 14.46 -10.88 -15.23
N LYS A 108 13.45 -11.60 -14.80
CA LYS A 108 13.22 -12.98 -15.25
C LYS A 108 12.72 -12.95 -16.70
N GLY A 109 13.43 -13.60 -17.60
CA GLY A 109 13.00 -13.75 -18.98
C GLY A 109 11.68 -14.52 -19.04
N GLY A 110 10.66 -13.95 -19.66
CA GLY A 110 9.35 -14.56 -19.85
C GLY A 110 8.47 -13.67 -20.72
N GLU A 111 7.48 -14.25 -21.38
CA GLU A 111 6.56 -13.51 -22.24
C GLU A 111 5.92 -12.33 -21.50
N ASN A 112 5.76 -11.22 -22.22
CA ASN A 112 5.02 -10.02 -21.80
C ASN A 112 3.51 -10.34 -21.65
N GLY A 113 3.18 -11.22 -20.73
CA GLY A 113 1.79 -11.50 -20.38
C GLY A 113 1.19 -10.28 -19.70
N ILE A 114 -0.04 -9.94 -20.07
CA ILE A 114 -0.83 -8.87 -19.46
C ILE A 114 -0.90 -9.10 -17.95
N PHE A 115 -0.28 -8.19 -17.21
CA PHE A 115 -0.22 -8.28 -15.77
C PHE A 115 -1.47 -7.70 -15.12
N GLN A 116 -2.42 -8.53 -14.83
CA GLN A 116 -3.45 -8.21 -13.83
C GLN A 116 -2.87 -8.41 -12.41
N LEU A 117 -1.98 -7.54 -11.98
CA LEU A 117 -1.58 -7.52 -10.59
C LEU A 117 -2.64 -6.78 -9.78
N ALA A 118 -3.24 -7.51 -8.85
CA ALA A 118 -4.15 -6.95 -7.86
C ALA A 118 -3.49 -5.75 -7.14
N LYS A 119 -4.31 -4.85 -6.61
CA LYS A 119 -3.78 -3.73 -5.81
C LYS A 119 -3.08 -4.28 -4.57
N VAL A 120 -1.84 -3.84 -4.35
CA VAL A 120 -1.09 -4.14 -3.13
C VAL A 120 -1.50 -3.15 -2.05
N MET A 121 -1.94 -3.63 -0.91
CA MET A 121 -2.28 -2.81 0.26
C MET A 121 -1.63 -3.41 1.51
N TYR A 122 -0.72 -2.66 2.11
CA TYR A 122 -0.26 -2.94 3.46
C TYR A 122 -1.25 -2.36 4.47
N VAL A 123 -1.82 -3.21 5.30
CA VAL A 123 -2.72 -2.80 6.38
C VAL A 123 -1.90 -2.69 7.67
N PRO A 124 -1.65 -1.46 8.17
CA PRO A 124 -0.80 -1.28 9.34
C PRO A 124 -1.46 -1.79 10.62
N ALA A 125 -0.63 -2.14 11.62
CA ALA A 125 -1.11 -2.55 12.93
C ALA A 125 -1.87 -1.40 13.62
N GLU A 126 -1.44 -0.17 13.38
CA GLU A 126 -2.00 1.08 13.92
C GLU A 126 -3.37 1.46 13.32
N ARG A 127 -3.94 0.62 12.46
CA ARG A 127 -5.26 0.87 11.82
C ARG A 127 -6.40 1.13 12.80
N TYR A 128 -6.29 0.68 14.06
CA TYR A 128 -7.29 0.97 15.08
C TYR A 128 -7.49 2.47 15.32
N VAL A 129 -6.42 3.26 15.17
CA VAL A 129 -6.47 4.74 15.28
C VAL A 129 -7.50 5.31 14.32
N VAL A 130 -7.64 4.70 13.14
CA VAL A 130 -8.60 5.12 12.11
C VAL A 130 -10.05 5.00 12.60
N GLY A 131 -10.37 3.92 13.32
CA GLY A 131 -11.69 3.72 13.91
C GLY A 131 -11.93 4.52 15.19
N ALA A 132 -10.86 4.94 15.87
CA ALA A 132 -10.92 5.66 17.14
C ALA A 132 -10.96 7.19 16.98
N MET A 133 -10.67 7.74 15.80
CA MET A 133 -10.60 9.19 15.55
C MET A 133 -11.83 9.70 14.79
N GLU A 134 -12.40 10.82 15.22
CA GLU A 134 -13.49 11.49 14.53
C GLU A 134 -13.01 12.26 13.28
N ASN A 135 -11.80 12.83 13.34
CA ASN A 135 -11.28 13.68 12.28
C ASN A 135 -9.97 13.14 11.70
N LEU A 136 -10.07 12.33 10.66
CA LEU A 136 -8.93 11.70 9.99
C LEU A 136 -8.00 12.69 9.25
N LYS A 137 -8.48 13.90 8.96
CA LYS A 137 -7.72 14.92 8.22
C LYS A 137 -6.63 15.61 9.06
N GLN A 138 -6.69 15.50 10.38
CA GLN A 138 -5.77 16.19 11.31
C GLN A 138 -4.52 15.38 11.67
N THR A 139 -4.35 14.17 11.14
CA THR A 139 -3.20 13.31 11.44
C THR A 139 -1.97 13.72 10.63
N LYS A 140 -1.18 14.69 11.14
CA LYS A 140 0.01 15.18 10.42
C LYS A 140 1.25 14.28 10.56
N ASP A 141 1.38 13.51 11.65
CA ASP A 141 2.62 12.76 11.98
C ASP A 141 2.48 11.23 11.89
N VAL A 142 1.61 10.75 11.03
CA VAL A 142 1.45 9.29 10.83
C VAL A 142 2.40 8.78 9.73
N SER A 143 2.72 7.47 9.78
CA SER A 143 3.56 6.86 8.74
C SER A 143 2.92 6.97 7.36
N PRO A 144 3.73 7.10 6.28
CA PRO A 144 3.18 7.14 4.91
C PRO A 144 2.29 5.93 4.58
N ALA A 145 2.61 4.76 5.11
CA ALA A 145 1.79 3.56 4.96
C ALA A 145 0.41 3.72 5.62
N LEU A 146 0.34 4.31 6.83
CA LEU A 146 -0.92 4.59 7.50
C LEU A 146 -1.70 5.69 6.77
N GLN A 147 -1.03 6.74 6.25
CA GLN A 147 -1.67 7.76 5.42
C GLN A 147 -2.35 7.15 4.19
N THR A 148 -1.67 6.25 3.49
CA THR A 148 -2.25 5.54 2.34
C THR A 148 -3.48 4.73 2.75
N PHE A 149 -3.40 4.01 3.88
CA PHE A 149 -4.53 3.24 4.40
C PHE A 149 -5.72 4.13 4.78
N LEU A 150 -5.47 5.28 5.44
CA LEU A 150 -6.48 6.30 5.76
C LEU A 150 -7.22 6.81 4.53
N MET A 151 -6.49 7.09 3.45
CA MET A 151 -7.08 7.56 2.19
C MET A 151 -8.00 6.50 1.56
N GLU A 152 -7.57 5.24 1.56
CA GLU A 152 -8.39 4.14 1.04
C GLU A 152 -9.60 3.88 1.94
N TYR A 153 -9.47 4.02 3.26
CA TYR A 153 -10.61 3.92 4.17
C TYR A 153 -11.62 5.05 3.96
N ASP A 154 -11.16 6.30 3.79
CA ASP A 154 -12.04 7.43 3.47
C ASP A 154 -12.78 7.22 2.14
N ALA A 155 -12.08 6.75 1.11
CA ALA A 155 -12.68 6.39 -0.16
C ALA A 155 -13.70 5.24 -0.01
N ALA A 156 -13.38 4.21 0.77
CA ALA A 156 -14.24 3.06 1.00
C ALA A 156 -15.56 3.45 1.69
N ARG A 157 -15.50 4.26 2.76
CA ARG A 157 -16.71 4.70 3.48
C ARG A 157 -17.60 5.62 2.63
N LYS A 158 -16.99 6.52 1.83
CA LYS A 158 -17.72 7.39 0.90
C LYS A 158 -18.38 6.62 -0.25
N ALA A 159 -17.74 5.55 -0.71
CA ALA A 159 -18.26 4.69 -1.76
C ALA A 159 -19.56 3.95 -1.37
N LEU A 160 -19.89 3.88 -0.07
CA LEU A 160 -21.17 3.34 0.41
C LEU A 160 -22.35 4.22 0.04
N LYS A 161 -22.17 5.51 -0.31
CA LYS A 161 -23.23 6.45 -0.72
C LYS A 161 -24.45 6.49 0.21
N GLY A 162 -24.23 6.31 1.52
CA GLY A 162 -25.32 6.23 2.52
C GLY A 162 -25.93 4.85 2.70
N GLU A 163 -25.60 3.88 1.84
CA GLU A 163 -25.93 2.48 2.06
C GLU A 163 -25.07 1.92 3.19
N GLY A 164 -25.68 1.17 4.11
CA GLY A 164 -24.92 0.51 5.18
C GLY A 164 -24.13 -0.68 4.63
N TYR A 165 -23.14 -1.14 5.40
CA TYR A 165 -22.35 -2.33 5.11
C TYR A 165 -22.52 -3.37 6.23
N ASP A 166 -23.03 -4.56 5.88
CA ASP A 166 -23.22 -5.65 6.84
C ASP A 166 -21.86 -6.28 7.19
N LEU A 167 -21.58 -6.34 8.49
CA LEU A 167 -20.31 -6.89 8.98
C LEU A 167 -20.40 -8.41 9.08
N PRO A 168 -19.31 -9.14 8.82
CA PRO A 168 -19.32 -10.61 8.87
C PRO A 168 -19.35 -11.18 10.29
N PHE A 169 -19.61 -10.36 11.30
CA PHE A 169 -19.66 -10.75 12.71
C PHE A 169 -20.68 -9.91 13.47
N ASN A 170 -21.19 -10.47 14.57
CA ASN A 170 -22.11 -9.86 15.54
C ASN A 170 -23.44 -9.35 14.95
N ASN A 171 -23.85 -9.78 13.76
CA ASN A 171 -25.02 -9.26 13.06
C ASN A 171 -25.09 -7.73 13.07
N ALA A 172 -23.92 -7.09 12.99
CA ALA A 172 -23.79 -5.65 13.04
C ALA A 172 -23.68 -5.07 11.64
N ARG A 173 -24.13 -3.83 11.51
CA ARG A 173 -24.08 -3.05 10.28
C ARG A 173 -23.32 -1.76 10.51
N PHE A 174 -22.42 -1.42 9.60
CA PHE A 174 -21.78 -0.12 9.56
C PHE A 174 -22.60 0.84 8.71
N GLU A 175 -22.85 2.03 9.21
CA GLU A 175 -23.52 3.13 8.51
C GLU A 175 -22.58 4.35 8.51
N TYR A 176 -22.48 5.04 7.38
CA TYR A 176 -21.67 6.25 7.26
C TYR A 176 -22.55 7.44 6.90
N ASP A 177 -22.59 8.41 7.81
CA ASP A 177 -23.21 9.72 7.60
C ASP A 177 -22.19 10.63 6.89
N VAL A 178 -22.39 10.82 5.59
CA VAL A 178 -21.50 11.61 4.73
C VAL A 178 -21.52 13.09 5.09
N LEU A 179 -22.66 13.61 5.55
CA LEU A 179 -22.83 15.04 5.85
C LEU A 179 -22.08 15.44 7.13
N ASN A 180 -22.17 14.59 8.14
CA ASN A 180 -21.57 14.85 9.45
C ASN A 180 -20.20 14.17 9.61
N ASP A 181 -19.74 13.40 8.63
CA ASP A 181 -18.49 12.62 8.68
C ASP A 181 -18.43 11.63 9.86
N ILE A 182 -19.57 10.98 10.19
CA ILE A 182 -19.71 10.09 11.34
C ILE A 182 -19.97 8.65 10.89
N GLY A 183 -19.14 7.73 11.40
CA GLY A 183 -19.37 6.30 11.30
C GLY A 183 -20.18 5.75 12.47
N TRP A 184 -21.17 4.93 12.18
CA TRP A 184 -22.04 4.30 13.16
C TRP A 184 -21.97 2.78 13.06
N ILE A 185 -22.00 2.11 14.21
CA ILE A 185 -22.23 0.68 14.33
C ILE A 185 -23.65 0.46 14.83
N ARG A 186 -24.48 -0.21 14.03
CA ARG A 186 -25.83 -0.62 14.37
C ARG A 186 -25.86 -2.12 14.64
N GLY A 187 -26.27 -2.50 15.84
CA GLY A 187 -26.64 -3.87 16.20
C GLY A 187 -28.14 -4.06 16.20
N HIS A 188 -28.62 -5.16 16.80
CA HIS A 188 -30.04 -5.47 16.87
C HIS A 188 -30.84 -4.38 17.61
N ASP A 189 -30.36 -3.93 18.76
CA ASP A 189 -31.04 -3.04 19.69
C ASP A 189 -30.21 -1.82 20.13
N TYR A 190 -29.06 -1.58 19.43
CA TYR A 190 -28.21 -0.45 19.73
C TYR A 190 -27.68 0.23 18.45
N LYS A 191 -27.35 1.51 18.60
CA LYS A 191 -26.60 2.28 17.61
C LYS A 191 -25.58 3.15 18.35
N VAL A 192 -24.29 2.93 18.06
CA VAL A 192 -23.18 3.68 18.70
C VAL A 192 -22.25 4.24 17.64
N ARG A 193 -21.58 5.35 17.94
CA ARG A 193 -20.51 5.87 17.08
C ARG A 193 -19.37 4.86 17.02
N LEU A 194 -18.71 4.74 15.87
CA LEU A 194 -17.54 3.88 15.73
C LEU A 194 -16.45 4.22 16.77
N THR A 195 -16.25 5.51 17.04
CA THR A 195 -15.29 6.01 18.05
C THR A 195 -15.62 5.56 19.48
N ALA A 196 -16.87 5.28 19.77
CA ALA A 196 -17.35 4.75 21.06
C ALA A 196 -17.58 3.22 21.06
N ALA A 197 -17.39 2.59 19.92
CA ALA A 197 -17.54 1.14 19.80
C ALA A 197 -16.34 0.40 20.41
N SER A 198 -16.45 -0.92 20.58
CA SER A 198 -15.35 -1.73 21.12
C SER A 198 -14.11 -1.66 20.21
N SER A 199 -12.93 -1.87 20.80
CA SER A 199 -11.65 -1.88 20.09
C SER A 199 -11.61 -2.92 18.94
N GLY A 200 -12.39 -4.00 19.08
CA GLY A 200 -12.57 -5.00 18.01
C GLY A 200 -13.21 -4.39 16.76
N PHE A 201 -14.31 -3.64 16.91
CA PHE A 201 -14.93 -2.91 15.78
C PHE A 201 -13.99 -1.84 15.23
N GLN A 202 -13.35 -1.04 16.09
CA GLN A 202 -12.43 0.01 15.66
C GLN A 202 -11.24 -0.53 14.85
N SER A 203 -10.75 -1.73 15.18
CA SER A 203 -9.64 -2.37 14.46
C SER A 203 -10.06 -3.15 13.22
N ALA A 204 -11.17 -3.90 13.29
CA ALA A 204 -11.59 -4.79 12.21
C ALA A 204 -12.32 -4.06 11.07
N LEU A 205 -13.18 -3.09 11.40
CA LEU A 205 -14.00 -2.38 10.41
C LEU A 205 -13.19 -1.69 9.31
N PRO A 206 -12.15 -0.87 9.62
CA PRO A 206 -11.38 -0.23 8.57
C PRO A 206 -10.74 -1.23 7.61
N MET A 207 -10.21 -2.34 8.13
CA MET A 207 -9.62 -3.40 7.31
C MET A 207 -10.66 -4.06 6.40
N ILE A 208 -11.84 -4.38 6.93
CA ILE A 208 -12.91 -5.03 6.18
C ILE A 208 -13.43 -4.12 5.07
N LEU A 209 -13.71 -2.85 5.39
CA LEU A 209 -14.20 -1.90 4.41
C LEU A 209 -13.20 -1.65 3.28
N VAL A 210 -11.94 -1.44 3.61
CA VAL A 210 -10.88 -1.25 2.60
C VAL A 210 -10.74 -2.50 1.74
N SER A 211 -10.73 -3.69 2.34
CA SER A 211 -10.62 -4.96 1.60
C SER A 211 -11.82 -5.17 0.66
N ALA A 212 -13.04 -4.92 1.14
CA ALA A 212 -14.26 -5.02 0.34
C ALA A 212 -14.28 -3.98 -0.80
N TYR A 213 -13.91 -2.74 -0.51
CA TYR A 213 -13.81 -1.67 -1.48
C TYR A 213 -12.81 -2.00 -2.58
N LEU A 214 -11.59 -2.38 -2.22
CA LEU A 214 -10.54 -2.70 -3.18
C LEU A 214 -10.88 -3.93 -4.03
N SER A 215 -11.52 -4.95 -3.45
CA SER A 215 -11.93 -6.15 -4.20
C SER A 215 -13.02 -5.85 -5.24
N ARG A 216 -13.98 -4.98 -4.91
CA ARG A 216 -15.02 -4.52 -5.84
C ARG A 216 -14.44 -3.59 -6.90
N PHE A 217 -13.58 -2.68 -6.48
CA PHE A 217 -12.92 -1.73 -7.36
C PHE A 217 -12.03 -2.42 -8.40
N VAL A 218 -11.27 -3.44 -8.00
CA VAL A 218 -10.46 -4.24 -8.93
C VAL A 218 -11.34 -4.95 -9.96
N ARG A 219 -12.51 -5.46 -9.55
CA ARG A 219 -13.47 -6.10 -10.48
C ARG A 219 -14.10 -5.12 -11.46
N ALA A 220 -14.50 -3.93 -10.97
CA ALA A 220 -15.08 -2.89 -11.82
C ALA A 220 -14.05 -2.28 -12.78
N LYS A 221 -12.80 -2.12 -12.33
CA LYS A 221 -11.70 -1.53 -13.09
C LYS A 221 -11.21 -2.38 -14.27
N ASN A 222 -11.36 -3.69 -14.18
CA ASN A 222 -11.13 -4.54 -15.35
C ASN A 222 -12.06 -4.20 -16.52
N GLN A 223 -13.08 -3.34 -16.29
CA GLN A 223 -14.02 -2.86 -17.30
C GLN A 223 -13.84 -1.38 -17.67
N GLU A 224 -13.24 -0.52 -16.83
CA GLU A 224 -13.27 0.95 -17.00
C GLU A 224 -11.92 1.70 -16.93
N GLY A 225 -10.81 1.07 -16.61
CA GLY A 225 -9.48 1.74 -16.65
C GLY A 225 -9.23 2.87 -15.63
N GLN A 226 -10.03 3.05 -14.55
CA GLN A 226 -9.90 4.17 -13.60
C GLN A 226 -8.79 4.00 -12.54
N LEU A 227 -8.11 5.11 -12.16
CA LEU A 227 -7.10 5.16 -11.10
C LEU A 227 -7.73 5.10 -9.70
N SER A 228 -7.08 4.43 -8.73
CA SER A 228 -7.51 4.47 -7.34
C SER A 228 -7.19 5.83 -6.71
N SER A 229 -7.90 6.17 -5.63
CA SER A 229 -7.69 7.44 -4.91
C SER A 229 -6.24 7.62 -4.43
N SER A 230 -5.59 6.54 -3.98
CA SER A 230 -4.18 6.59 -3.58
C SER A 230 -3.23 6.75 -4.77
N GLU A 231 -3.52 6.12 -5.92
CA GLU A 231 -2.74 6.30 -7.15
C GLU A 231 -2.88 7.74 -7.67
N ILE A 232 -4.08 8.30 -7.69
CA ILE A 232 -4.33 9.71 -8.04
C ILE A 232 -3.54 10.65 -7.12
N SER A 233 -3.58 10.42 -5.80
CA SER A 233 -2.86 11.24 -4.84
C SER A 233 -1.33 11.12 -4.99
N GLN A 234 -0.82 9.93 -5.31
CA GLN A 234 0.61 9.76 -5.59
C GLN A 234 1.04 10.51 -6.86
N ILE A 235 0.22 10.46 -7.91
CA ILE A 235 0.43 11.23 -9.14
C ILE A 235 0.46 12.72 -8.82
N GLN A 236 -0.54 13.21 -8.09
CA GLN A 236 -0.65 14.61 -7.72
C GLN A 236 0.58 15.07 -6.93
N LYS A 237 0.99 14.32 -5.91
CA LYS A 237 2.20 14.62 -5.13
C LYS A 237 3.47 14.66 -5.96
N GLU A 238 3.61 13.78 -6.95
CA GLU A 238 4.79 13.76 -7.82
C GLU A 238 4.76 14.93 -8.81
N ILE A 239 3.58 15.29 -9.32
CA ILE A 239 3.39 16.50 -10.15
C ILE A 239 3.69 17.75 -9.33
N ASP A 240 3.12 17.89 -8.14
CA ASP A 240 3.35 19.03 -7.25
C ASP A 240 4.84 19.18 -6.91
N ARG A 241 5.54 18.07 -6.69
CA ARG A 241 6.97 18.09 -6.45
C ARG A 241 7.78 18.60 -7.63
N ILE A 242 7.42 18.19 -8.86
CA ILE A 242 8.09 18.67 -10.07
C ILE A 242 7.80 20.16 -10.30
N MET A 243 6.55 20.57 -10.10
CA MET A 243 6.15 21.97 -10.26
C MET A 243 6.85 22.91 -9.26
N ASN A 244 7.17 22.41 -8.06
CA ASN A 244 7.88 23.16 -7.02
C ASN A 244 9.41 23.05 -7.09
N GLU A 245 9.97 22.34 -8.07
CA GLU A 245 11.42 22.19 -8.23
C GLU A 245 12.01 23.45 -8.89
N GLU A 246 12.73 24.26 -8.11
CA GLU A 246 13.28 25.54 -8.57
C GLU A 246 14.41 25.39 -9.62
N SER A 247 15.06 24.21 -9.67
CA SER A 247 16.16 23.93 -10.61
C SER A 247 15.70 23.65 -12.05
N LEU A 248 14.39 23.50 -12.29
CA LEU A 248 13.81 23.16 -13.59
C LEU A 248 13.11 24.34 -14.24
N THR A 249 13.26 24.49 -15.55
CA THR A 249 12.49 25.47 -16.34
C THR A 249 11.04 25.03 -16.46
N GLU A 250 10.10 25.99 -16.67
CA GLU A 250 8.67 25.72 -16.78
C GLU A 250 8.33 24.71 -17.89
N ASP A 251 9.02 24.77 -19.03
CA ASP A 251 8.83 23.83 -20.14
C ASP A 251 9.22 22.40 -19.76
N VAL A 252 10.30 22.23 -18.99
CA VAL A 252 10.76 20.94 -18.50
C VAL A 252 9.80 20.42 -17.44
N LYS A 253 9.30 21.26 -16.53
CA LYS A 253 8.29 20.89 -15.54
C LYS A 253 7.01 20.39 -16.21
N MET A 254 6.50 21.12 -17.19
CA MET A 254 5.30 20.74 -17.96
C MET A 254 5.50 19.44 -18.74
N ALA A 255 6.66 19.25 -19.38
CA ALA A 255 6.98 18.01 -20.08
C ALA A 255 7.07 16.81 -19.13
N MET A 256 7.66 16.99 -17.95
CA MET A 256 7.77 15.95 -16.93
C MET A 256 6.40 15.60 -16.31
N ALA A 257 5.59 16.60 -15.98
CA ALA A 257 4.23 16.41 -15.45
C ALA A 257 3.33 15.67 -16.47
N LYS A 258 3.40 16.07 -17.76
CA LYS A 258 2.69 15.39 -18.85
C LYS A 258 3.17 13.95 -19.05
N ASN A 259 4.47 13.70 -18.92
CA ASN A 259 5.03 12.35 -19.01
C ASN A 259 4.55 11.46 -17.86
N ILE A 260 4.50 11.98 -16.63
CA ILE A 260 3.96 11.26 -15.47
C ILE A 260 2.49 10.94 -15.72
N SER A 261 1.66 11.92 -16.05
CA SER A 261 0.24 11.73 -16.33
C SER A 261 0.02 10.69 -17.45
N SER A 262 0.82 10.79 -18.53
CA SER A 262 0.75 9.83 -19.65
C SER A 262 1.15 8.41 -19.22
N ARG A 263 2.22 8.24 -18.44
CA ARG A 263 2.66 6.92 -17.94
C ARG A 263 1.59 6.26 -17.06
N PHE A 264 0.94 7.03 -16.21
CA PHE A 264 -0.14 6.52 -15.38
C PHE A 264 -1.39 6.20 -16.21
N MET A 265 -1.73 7.01 -17.22
CA MET A 265 -2.82 6.71 -18.15
C MET A 265 -2.50 5.49 -19.04
N TYR A 266 -1.28 5.40 -19.60
CA TYR A 266 -0.86 4.24 -20.42
C TYR A 266 -0.90 2.92 -19.63
N ALA A 267 -0.53 2.96 -18.36
CA ALA A 267 -0.64 1.80 -17.48
C ALA A 267 -2.09 1.32 -17.27
N HIS A 268 -3.08 2.12 -17.68
CA HIS A 268 -4.51 1.79 -17.60
C HIS A 268 -5.12 1.44 -18.96
N PHE A 269 -4.57 1.93 -20.07
CA PHE A 269 -5.12 1.73 -21.42
C PHE A 269 -4.52 0.51 -22.15
N VAL A 270 -3.47 -0.12 -21.63
CA VAL A 270 -2.89 -1.35 -22.18
C VAL A 270 -3.36 -2.55 -21.35
N ASN A 271 -4.66 -2.70 -21.27
CA ASN A 271 -5.34 -3.94 -20.83
C ASN A 271 -6.40 -4.30 -21.85
#